data_d71eef41617829bc68b14a81ec7e0c25
#
_entry.id   d71eef41617829bc68b14a81ec7e0c25
#
_cell.length_a   1.000
_cell.length_b   1.000
_cell.length_c   1.000
_cell.angle_alpha   90.00
_cell.angle_beta   90.00
_cell.angle_gamma   90.00
#
_symmetry.space_group_name_H-M   'P 1'
#
loop_
_entity.id
_entity.type
_entity.pdbx_description
1 polymer ?
#
loop_
_entity_poly.entity_id
_entity_poly.type
_entity_poly.pdbx_seq_one_letter_code
_entity_poly.pdbx_strand_id
1 'polypeptide(L)'
;KSFLKLKVKVRDKIVADGLNDDTFDVTQKGQHLNAEGFNDMLADPNTICVDMRNHYESEIGHFKGAVTPDVDTFRDSLPIIEEDLEAQKGEKNLLMYCTGGIRCEKASAYFKHKGFKNVYQLEGGIIEYTRQVKDQDLENKFVGKNFVFDERRGERISDDVVAHCHQCGTSCDSHVNCANEACHLLFIQCESCKEQMQNCCSDACKEIIQLSFEEQKNLRKGTHNSNKIFKKGRSDVLKFKNQ
;
A
#
# COMPACT_ATOMS: atom_id res chain seq x y z
N LYS A 1 -4.45 11.92 18.04
CA LYS A 1 -5.73 11.74 17.31
C LYS A 1 -5.42 11.33 15.87
N SER A 2 -5.91 10.17 15.44
CA SER A 2 -5.64 9.64 14.09
C SER A 2 -6.45 10.36 13.00
N PHE A 3 -7.67 10.81 13.31
CA PHE A 3 -8.56 11.52 12.38
C PHE A 3 -9.16 12.77 13.03
N LEU A 4 -9.24 13.84 12.24
CA LEU A 4 -9.80 15.13 12.68
C LEU A 4 -11.34 15.17 12.60
N LYS A 5 -11.94 14.40 11.68
CA LYS A 5 -13.39 14.40 11.42
C LYS A 5 -13.88 13.00 11.08
N LEU A 6 -15.05 12.65 11.65
CA LEU A 6 -15.82 11.50 11.19
C LEU A 6 -16.62 11.90 9.94
N LYS A 7 -16.46 11.14 8.85
CA LYS A 7 -17.28 11.28 7.64
C LYS A 7 -17.94 9.95 7.33
N VAL A 8 -19.27 9.92 7.31
CA VAL A 8 -20.05 8.78 6.87
C VAL A 8 -20.51 9.03 5.43
N LYS A 9 -20.22 8.10 4.53
CA LYS A 9 -20.63 8.18 3.11
C LYS A 9 -21.20 6.84 2.68
N VAL A 10 -22.37 6.87 2.05
CA VAL A 10 -22.91 5.71 1.35
C VAL A 10 -22.18 5.56 0.02
N ARG A 11 -21.77 4.34 -0.30
CA ARG A 11 -21.10 3.96 -1.53
C ARG A 11 -21.70 2.69 -2.08
N ASP A 12 -21.83 2.58 -3.39
CA ASP A 12 -22.33 1.38 -4.06
C ASP A 12 -21.33 0.22 -3.96
N LYS A 13 -20.03 0.55 -3.87
CA LYS A 13 -18.95 -0.40 -3.74
C LYS A 13 -18.09 -0.13 -2.50
N ILE A 14 -17.66 -1.20 -1.86
CA ILE A 14 -16.79 -1.14 -0.68
C ILE A 14 -15.39 -0.62 -1.02
N VAL A 15 -14.92 -0.87 -2.25
CA VAL A 15 -13.59 -0.46 -2.75
C VAL A 15 -13.68 -0.10 -4.24
N ALA A 16 -12.83 0.83 -4.69
CA ALA A 16 -12.73 1.22 -6.10
C ALA A 16 -11.86 0.22 -6.87
N ASP A 17 -12.45 -0.86 -7.34
CA ASP A 17 -11.81 -1.99 -8.01
C ASP A 17 -11.88 -1.93 -9.55
N GLY A 18 -12.74 -1.08 -10.12
CA GLY A 18 -12.96 -1.00 -11.57
C GLY A 18 -13.71 -2.17 -12.18
N LEU A 19 -14.11 -3.18 -11.38
CA LEU A 19 -14.83 -4.35 -11.86
C LEU A 19 -16.32 -4.06 -12.05
N ASN A 20 -16.98 -4.89 -12.86
CA ASN A 20 -18.44 -4.92 -12.92
C ASN A 20 -18.94 -6.06 -12.02
N ASP A 21 -19.60 -5.70 -10.91
CA ASP A 21 -20.07 -6.66 -9.90
C ASP A 21 -21.20 -7.55 -10.41
N ASP A 22 -21.86 -7.17 -11.52
CA ASP A 22 -22.89 -8.00 -12.16
C ASP A 22 -22.31 -9.22 -12.91
N THR A 23 -20.99 -9.26 -13.11
CA THR A 23 -20.32 -10.32 -13.87
C THR A 23 -19.90 -11.53 -13.04
N PHE A 24 -19.89 -11.42 -11.71
CA PHE A 24 -19.53 -12.51 -10.80
C PHE A 24 -20.15 -12.32 -9.41
N ASP A 25 -20.25 -13.42 -8.67
CA ASP A 25 -20.78 -13.41 -7.32
C ASP A 25 -19.73 -12.91 -6.31
N VAL A 26 -19.86 -11.64 -5.89
CA VAL A 26 -18.97 -11.00 -4.93
C VAL A 26 -19.02 -11.60 -3.51
N THR A 27 -19.99 -12.49 -3.25
CA THR A 27 -20.11 -13.18 -1.94
C THR A 27 -19.28 -14.46 -1.88
N GLN A 28 -18.85 -14.99 -3.03
CA GLN A 28 -18.01 -16.19 -3.15
C GLN A 28 -16.53 -15.91 -2.82
N LYS A 29 -16.28 -15.46 -1.59
CA LYS A 29 -14.96 -15.04 -1.12
C LYS A 29 -14.02 -16.22 -0.87
N GLY A 30 -12.73 -15.91 -0.76
CA GLY A 30 -11.70 -16.83 -0.28
C GLY A 30 -11.89 -17.18 1.20
N GLN A 31 -11.28 -18.27 1.62
CA GLN A 31 -11.30 -18.69 3.02
C GLN A 31 -10.51 -17.68 3.88
N HIS A 32 -11.12 -17.22 4.97
CA HIS A 32 -10.45 -16.37 5.95
C HIS A 32 -9.56 -17.20 6.87
N LEU A 33 -8.37 -16.69 7.15
CA LEU A 33 -7.41 -17.28 8.06
C LEU A 33 -7.06 -16.29 9.16
N ASN A 34 -7.01 -16.78 10.40
CA ASN A 34 -6.42 -16.05 11.52
C ASN A 34 -4.88 -15.97 11.38
N ALA A 35 -4.19 -15.31 12.31
CA ALA A 35 -2.74 -15.13 12.24
C ALA A 35 -1.96 -16.46 12.24
N GLU A 36 -2.36 -17.44 13.03
CA GLU A 36 -1.74 -18.77 13.09
C GLU A 36 -1.88 -19.50 11.74
N GLY A 37 -3.11 -19.64 11.25
CA GLY A 37 -3.35 -20.30 9.96
C GLY A 37 -2.72 -19.57 8.78
N PHE A 38 -2.59 -18.23 8.86
CA PHE A 38 -1.88 -17.44 7.86
C PHE A 38 -0.36 -17.72 7.90
N ASN A 39 0.23 -17.83 9.09
CA ASN A 39 1.64 -18.20 9.25
C ASN A 39 1.93 -19.61 8.73
N ASP A 40 1.03 -20.57 8.97
CA ASP A 40 1.14 -21.94 8.47
C ASP A 40 1.12 -21.96 6.93
N MET A 41 0.21 -21.21 6.33
CA MET A 41 0.12 -21.08 4.88
C MET A 41 1.34 -20.37 4.27
N LEU A 42 1.93 -19.39 4.94
CA LEU A 42 3.18 -18.75 4.50
C LEU A 42 4.36 -19.73 4.48
N ALA A 43 4.36 -20.73 5.36
CA ALA A 43 5.40 -21.76 5.42
C ALA A 43 5.23 -22.87 4.38
N ASP A 44 4.05 -23.00 3.78
CA ASP A 44 3.78 -24.00 2.74
C ASP A 44 4.41 -23.57 1.39
N PRO A 45 5.36 -24.36 0.84
CA PRO A 45 6.00 -24.05 -0.45
C PRO A 45 5.01 -24.07 -1.63
N ASN A 46 3.82 -24.62 -1.43
CA ASN A 46 2.76 -24.60 -2.42
C ASN A 46 1.90 -23.33 -2.38
N THR A 47 2.23 -22.36 -1.53
CA THR A 47 1.50 -21.12 -1.36
C THR A 47 2.23 -19.94 -2.00
N ILE A 48 1.48 -19.12 -2.72
CA ILE A 48 1.91 -17.80 -3.20
C ILE A 48 1.17 -16.75 -2.39
N CYS A 49 1.91 -15.98 -1.60
CA CYS A 49 1.37 -14.87 -0.82
C CYS A 49 1.45 -13.58 -1.63
N VAL A 50 0.36 -12.84 -1.74
CA VAL A 50 0.27 -11.60 -2.52
C VAL A 50 -0.23 -10.45 -1.66
N ASP A 51 0.50 -9.34 -1.71
CA ASP A 51 0.11 -8.07 -1.10
C ASP A 51 -0.89 -7.33 -2.01
N MET A 52 -2.12 -7.16 -1.54
CA MET A 52 -3.17 -6.45 -2.28
C MET A 52 -3.14 -4.93 -2.04
N ARG A 53 -2.06 -4.42 -1.47
CA ARG A 53 -1.84 -2.98 -1.25
C ARG A 53 -1.12 -2.37 -2.45
N ASN A 54 -1.06 -1.05 -2.47
CA ASN A 54 -0.31 -0.31 -3.48
C ASN A 54 1.19 -0.32 -3.15
N HIS A 55 2.05 -0.11 -4.15
CA HIS A 55 3.50 -0.16 -4.01
C HIS A 55 4.05 0.68 -2.83
N TYR A 56 3.56 1.90 -2.64
CA TYR A 56 4.02 2.79 -1.55
C TYR A 56 3.64 2.30 -0.15
N GLU A 57 2.67 1.39 -0.04
CA GLU A 57 2.31 0.74 1.23
C GLU A 57 3.23 -0.44 1.52
N SER A 58 3.48 -1.29 0.51
CA SER A 58 4.34 -2.48 0.62
C SER A 58 5.83 -2.13 0.70
N GLU A 59 6.24 -1.00 0.16
CA GLU A 59 7.62 -0.52 0.16
C GLU A 59 8.20 -0.35 1.57
N ILE A 60 7.41 0.08 2.55
CA ILE A 60 7.86 0.27 3.94
C ILE A 60 7.65 -0.95 4.85
N GLY A 61 7.00 -2.00 4.34
CA GLY A 61 6.82 -3.25 5.07
C GLY A 61 5.80 -4.17 4.41
N HIS A 62 6.08 -5.48 4.48
CA HIS A 62 5.29 -6.53 3.87
C HIS A 62 5.56 -7.87 4.59
N PHE A 63 4.78 -8.91 4.30
CA PHE A 63 5.13 -10.26 4.76
C PHE A 63 6.34 -10.78 4.01
N LYS A 64 7.24 -11.45 4.71
CA LYS A 64 8.47 -12.00 4.14
C LYS A 64 8.13 -13.00 3.03
N GLY A 65 8.70 -12.77 1.84
CA GLY A 65 8.47 -13.62 0.66
C GLY A 65 7.16 -13.35 -0.09
N ALA A 66 6.36 -12.36 0.31
CA ALA A 66 5.17 -11.99 -0.43
C ALA A 66 5.50 -11.31 -1.77
N VAL A 67 4.70 -11.62 -2.78
CA VAL A 67 4.67 -10.87 -4.04
C VAL A 67 4.05 -9.51 -3.77
N THR A 68 4.76 -8.44 -4.12
CA THR A 68 4.33 -7.05 -3.95
C THR A 68 4.16 -6.40 -5.32
N PRO A 69 2.96 -6.38 -5.90
CA PRO A 69 2.73 -5.80 -7.23
C PRO A 69 3.10 -4.31 -7.27
N ASP A 70 3.84 -3.91 -8.31
CA ASP A 70 4.27 -2.53 -8.50
C ASP A 70 3.16 -1.68 -9.12
N VAL A 71 2.15 -1.35 -8.32
CA VAL A 71 0.94 -0.66 -8.76
C VAL A 71 0.65 0.59 -7.94
N ASP A 72 0.02 1.58 -8.58
CA ASP A 72 -0.44 2.81 -7.91
C ASP A 72 -1.82 2.65 -7.28
N THR A 73 -2.65 1.75 -7.81
CA THR A 73 -4.02 1.53 -7.32
C THR A 73 -4.36 0.04 -7.25
N PHE A 74 -5.27 -0.30 -6.33
CA PHE A 74 -5.81 -1.65 -6.21
C PHE A 74 -6.45 -2.17 -7.51
N ARG A 75 -7.05 -1.28 -8.30
CA ARG A 75 -7.63 -1.63 -9.60
C ARG A 75 -6.58 -2.22 -10.55
N ASP A 76 -5.39 -1.64 -10.55
CA ASP A 76 -4.32 -2.02 -11.47
C ASP A 76 -3.68 -3.35 -11.05
N SER A 77 -3.76 -3.74 -9.76
CA SER A 77 -3.17 -4.98 -9.29
C SER A 77 -3.89 -6.24 -9.77
N LEU A 78 -5.21 -6.19 -9.95
CA LEU A 78 -6.01 -7.38 -10.25
C LEU A 78 -5.62 -8.05 -11.58
N PRO A 79 -5.56 -7.32 -12.73
CA PRO A 79 -5.16 -7.93 -14.00
C PRO A 79 -3.68 -8.37 -14.01
N ILE A 80 -2.78 -7.65 -13.35
CA ILE A 80 -1.35 -8.02 -13.27
C ILE A 80 -1.19 -9.35 -12.52
N ILE A 81 -1.80 -9.47 -11.34
CA ILE A 81 -1.75 -10.71 -10.55
C ILE A 81 -2.41 -11.87 -11.32
N GLU A 82 -3.51 -11.62 -12.02
CA GLU A 82 -4.18 -12.64 -12.83
C GLU A 82 -3.24 -13.16 -13.93
N GLU A 83 -2.56 -12.28 -14.65
CA GLU A 83 -1.61 -12.63 -15.72
C GLU A 83 -0.38 -13.36 -15.16
N ASP A 84 0.25 -12.81 -14.11
CA ASP A 84 1.46 -13.38 -13.50
C ASP A 84 1.23 -14.78 -12.91
N LEU A 85 0.03 -15.05 -12.41
CA LEU A 85 -0.31 -16.29 -11.74
C LEU A 85 -1.22 -17.23 -12.56
N GLU A 86 -1.44 -16.93 -13.85
CA GLU A 86 -2.32 -17.73 -14.73
C GLU A 86 -1.96 -19.22 -14.72
N ALA A 87 -0.67 -19.54 -14.83
CA ALA A 87 -0.16 -20.91 -14.85
C ALA A 87 -0.35 -21.66 -13.52
N GLN A 88 -0.56 -20.96 -12.41
CA GLN A 88 -0.66 -21.51 -11.05
C GLN A 88 -2.09 -21.68 -10.55
N LYS A 89 -3.10 -21.25 -11.30
CA LYS A 89 -4.52 -21.23 -10.90
C LYS A 89 -5.06 -22.53 -10.31
N GLY A 90 -4.63 -23.66 -10.83
CA GLY A 90 -5.12 -24.98 -10.42
C GLY A 90 -4.27 -25.70 -9.39
N GLU A 91 -3.03 -25.26 -9.18
CA GLU A 91 -1.99 -26.00 -8.47
C GLU A 91 -1.59 -25.35 -7.15
N LYS A 92 -1.46 -24.03 -7.15
CA LYS A 92 -0.98 -23.27 -5.98
C LYS A 92 -2.12 -22.72 -5.13
N ASN A 93 -1.85 -22.53 -3.86
CA ASN A 93 -2.68 -21.76 -2.96
C ASN A 93 -2.40 -20.27 -3.18
N LEU A 94 -3.43 -19.47 -3.40
CA LEU A 94 -3.35 -18.02 -3.47
C LEU A 94 -3.71 -17.44 -2.10
N LEU A 95 -2.73 -16.92 -1.39
CA LEU A 95 -2.87 -16.30 -0.07
C LEU A 95 -2.78 -14.78 -0.21
N MET A 96 -3.76 -14.05 0.29
CA MET A 96 -3.82 -12.60 0.12
C MET A 96 -3.94 -11.85 1.43
N TYR A 97 -3.39 -10.66 1.47
CA TYR A 97 -3.56 -9.72 2.57
C TYR A 97 -3.60 -8.27 2.11
N CYS A 98 -4.14 -7.41 2.97
CA CYS A 98 -4.04 -5.96 2.86
C CYS A 98 -4.06 -5.34 4.27
N THR A 99 -4.15 -4.03 4.41
CA THR A 99 -4.12 -3.33 5.70
C THR A 99 -5.21 -3.79 6.66
N GLY A 100 -6.47 -3.84 6.21
CA GLY A 100 -7.65 -4.15 7.05
C GLY A 100 -8.63 -5.17 6.46
N GLY A 101 -8.20 -5.99 5.47
CA GLY A 101 -9.00 -7.06 4.87
C GLY A 101 -9.91 -6.62 3.71
N ILE A 102 -10.32 -5.37 3.61
CA ILE A 102 -11.39 -4.89 2.70
C ILE A 102 -11.06 -5.14 1.21
N ARG A 103 -9.83 -4.88 0.77
CA ARG A 103 -9.41 -5.16 -0.62
C ARG A 103 -9.43 -6.66 -0.91
N CYS A 104 -9.04 -7.48 0.06
CA CYS A 104 -9.03 -8.94 -0.06
C CYS A 104 -10.44 -9.53 -0.19
N GLU A 105 -11.44 -8.96 0.48
CA GLU A 105 -12.83 -9.37 0.34
C GLU A 105 -13.27 -9.36 -1.14
N LYS A 106 -12.87 -8.35 -1.88
CA LYS A 106 -13.20 -8.21 -3.29
C LYS A 106 -12.29 -9.03 -4.19
N ALA A 107 -10.98 -8.97 -3.94
CA ALA A 107 -9.98 -9.68 -4.73
C ALA A 107 -10.19 -11.20 -4.68
N SER A 108 -10.49 -11.76 -3.51
CA SER A 108 -10.66 -13.20 -3.36
C SER A 108 -11.86 -13.74 -4.15
N ALA A 109 -12.97 -13.02 -4.16
CA ALA A 109 -14.12 -13.36 -4.98
C ALA A 109 -13.80 -13.27 -6.47
N TYR A 110 -13.08 -12.22 -6.89
CA TYR A 110 -12.62 -12.05 -8.27
C TYR A 110 -11.72 -13.20 -8.72
N PHE A 111 -10.68 -13.55 -7.96
CA PHE A 111 -9.76 -14.63 -8.34
C PHE A 111 -10.44 -15.99 -8.35
N LYS A 112 -11.38 -16.27 -7.44
CA LYS A 112 -12.21 -17.50 -7.53
C LYS A 112 -13.04 -17.53 -8.82
N HIS A 113 -13.65 -16.39 -9.19
CA HIS A 113 -14.37 -16.27 -10.47
C HIS A 113 -13.45 -16.52 -11.66
N LYS A 114 -12.19 -16.07 -11.58
CA LYS A 114 -11.15 -16.29 -12.60
C LYS A 114 -10.57 -17.70 -12.63
N GLY A 115 -11.06 -18.60 -11.78
CA GLY A 115 -10.71 -20.03 -11.78
C GLY A 115 -9.57 -20.43 -10.86
N PHE A 116 -9.11 -19.54 -9.97
CA PHE A 116 -8.22 -19.92 -8.88
C PHE A 116 -8.99 -20.81 -7.89
N LYS A 117 -8.50 -22.03 -7.66
CA LYS A 117 -9.23 -23.02 -6.86
C LYS A 117 -9.08 -22.79 -5.35
N ASN A 118 -7.84 -22.54 -4.92
CA ASN A 118 -7.45 -22.44 -3.52
C ASN A 118 -7.14 -20.99 -3.19
N VAL A 119 -8.13 -20.25 -2.71
CA VAL A 119 -8.02 -18.81 -2.44
C VAL A 119 -8.26 -18.55 -0.96
N TYR A 120 -7.27 -17.93 -0.31
CA TYR A 120 -7.25 -17.64 1.11
C TYR A 120 -6.96 -16.15 1.34
N GLN A 121 -7.41 -15.62 2.47
CA GLN A 121 -7.17 -14.23 2.84
C GLN A 121 -6.98 -14.07 4.34
N LEU A 122 -6.14 -13.12 4.72
CA LEU A 122 -5.90 -12.74 6.12
C LEU A 122 -7.13 -12.03 6.69
N GLU A 123 -7.76 -12.61 7.70
CA GLU A 123 -8.90 -12.02 8.40
C GLU A 123 -8.49 -10.71 9.10
N GLY A 124 -9.25 -9.64 8.83
CA GLY A 124 -8.96 -8.32 9.42
C GLY A 124 -7.64 -7.67 8.97
N GLY A 125 -6.89 -8.31 8.04
CA GLY A 125 -5.65 -7.81 7.48
C GLY A 125 -4.50 -7.67 8.48
N ILE A 126 -3.47 -6.88 8.11
CA ILE A 126 -2.26 -6.68 8.92
C ILE A 126 -2.59 -6.15 10.32
N ILE A 127 -3.61 -5.30 10.44
CA ILE A 127 -4.02 -4.72 11.74
C ILE A 127 -4.41 -5.83 12.73
N GLU A 128 -5.30 -6.73 12.29
CA GLU A 128 -5.78 -7.82 13.14
C GLU A 128 -4.68 -8.89 13.35
N TYR A 129 -3.88 -9.16 12.32
CA TYR A 129 -2.71 -10.04 12.42
C TYR A 129 -1.76 -9.59 13.54
N THR A 130 -1.39 -8.31 13.55
CA THR A 130 -0.47 -7.76 14.55
C THR A 130 -1.03 -7.88 15.97
N ARG A 131 -2.35 -7.68 16.12
CA ARG A 131 -3.03 -7.87 17.40
C ARG A 131 -2.95 -9.33 17.87
N GLN A 132 -3.30 -10.29 16.99
CA GLN A 132 -3.29 -11.71 17.32
C GLN A 132 -1.89 -12.24 17.61
N VAL A 133 -0.87 -11.81 16.84
CA VAL A 133 0.54 -12.16 17.07
C VAL A 133 0.97 -11.76 18.49
N LYS A 134 0.61 -10.56 18.94
CA LYS A 134 0.93 -10.09 20.30
C LYS A 134 0.15 -10.82 21.39
N ASP A 135 -1.16 -11.02 21.17
CA ASP A 135 -2.04 -11.62 22.17
C ASP A 135 -1.77 -13.12 22.38
N GLN A 136 -1.29 -13.81 21.34
CA GLN A 136 -1.09 -15.27 21.34
C GLN A 136 0.38 -15.68 21.31
N ASP A 137 1.31 -14.72 21.41
CA ASP A 137 2.78 -14.94 21.36
C ASP A 137 3.22 -15.74 20.11
N LEU A 138 2.63 -15.42 18.96
CA LEU A 138 2.97 -16.06 17.69
C LEU A 138 4.22 -15.42 17.08
N GLU A 139 4.90 -16.18 16.22
CA GLU A 139 6.00 -15.61 15.43
C GLU A 139 5.49 -14.55 14.43
N ASN A 140 6.06 -13.35 14.51
CA ASN A 140 5.75 -12.28 13.57
C ASN A 140 6.48 -12.50 12.24
N LYS A 141 5.72 -12.68 11.15
CA LYS A 141 6.25 -12.86 9.79
C LYS A 141 6.22 -11.58 8.96
N PHE A 142 5.70 -10.48 9.51
CA PHE A 142 5.66 -9.18 8.83
C PHE A 142 6.95 -8.40 9.13
N VAL A 143 7.57 -7.82 8.09
CA VAL A 143 8.78 -7.00 8.20
C VAL A 143 8.46 -5.53 7.92
N GLY A 144 9.01 -4.63 8.76
CA GLY A 144 8.90 -3.19 8.59
C GLY A 144 7.66 -2.56 9.22
N LYS A 145 7.06 -1.60 8.50
CA LYS A 145 5.89 -0.82 8.92
C LYS A 145 4.65 -1.16 8.11
N ASN A 146 3.50 -1.20 8.77
CA ASN A 146 2.22 -1.15 8.08
C ASN A 146 1.86 0.31 7.77
N PHE A 147 1.69 0.64 6.48
CA PHE A 147 1.22 1.97 6.06
C PHE A 147 -0.22 2.19 6.54
N VAL A 148 -0.48 3.35 7.14
CA VAL A 148 -1.80 3.77 7.60
C VAL A 148 -2.19 5.11 6.98
N PHE A 149 -3.49 5.27 6.66
CA PHE A 149 -4.02 6.44 5.95
C PHE A 149 -4.40 7.59 6.89
N ASP A 150 -3.60 7.80 7.94
CA ASP A 150 -3.76 8.91 8.88
C ASP A 150 -2.43 9.68 9.07
N GLU A 151 -2.39 10.62 10.00
CA GLU A 151 -1.22 11.47 10.27
C GLU A 151 0.05 10.70 10.63
N ARG A 152 -0.06 9.47 11.11
CA ARG A 152 1.08 8.59 11.43
C ARG A 152 1.80 8.07 10.19
N ARG A 153 1.09 7.88 9.07
CA ARG A 153 1.54 7.32 7.78
C ARG A 153 2.22 5.95 7.87
N GLY A 154 2.39 5.40 9.05
CA GLY A 154 2.96 4.08 9.27
C GLY A 154 2.91 3.69 10.74
N GLU A 155 2.70 2.40 10.98
CA GLU A 155 2.74 1.78 12.30
C GLU A 155 3.80 0.71 12.28
N ARG A 156 4.78 0.79 13.19
CA ARG A 156 5.89 -0.15 13.26
C ARG A 156 5.41 -1.51 13.75
N ILE A 157 5.70 -2.56 12.95
CA ILE A 157 5.35 -3.94 13.26
C ILE A 157 6.60 -4.74 13.65
N SER A 158 7.73 -4.52 12.98
CA SER A 158 9.04 -5.09 13.34
C SER A 158 10.13 -4.02 13.34
N ASP A 159 11.32 -4.36 13.88
CA ASP A 159 12.46 -3.42 13.91
C ASP A 159 13.16 -3.28 12.56
N ASP A 160 12.79 -4.09 11.57
CA ASP A 160 13.35 -4.02 10.24
C ASP A 160 13.01 -2.69 9.56
N VAL A 161 13.97 -2.16 8.79
CA VAL A 161 13.80 -1.03 7.87
C VAL A 161 14.09 -1.53 6.47
N VAL A 162 13.03 -1.83 5.72
CA VAL A 162 13.12 -2.48 4.40
C VAL A 162 13.16 -1.50 3.24
N ALA A 163 12.87 -0.22 3.50
CA ALA A 163 12.83 0.84 2.49
C ALA A 163 14.07 1.75 2.55
N HIS A 164 14.16 2.63 1.56
CA HIS A 164 15.26 3.57 1.40
C HIS A 164 14.77 4.99 1.12
N CYS A 165 15.54 5.98 1.53
CA CYS A 165 15.29 7.37 1.20
C CYS A 165 15.32 7.58 -0.33
N HIS A 166 14.24 8.09 -0.91
CA HIS A 166 14.12 8.29 -2.36
C HIS A 166 15.08 9.33 -2.93
N GLN A 167 15.75 10.13 -2.08
CA GLN A 167 16.70 11.16 -2.49
C GLN A 167 18.17 10.70 -2.39
N CYS A 168 18.56 10.00 -1.33
CA CYS A 168 19.96 9.63 -1.07
C CYS A 168 20.21 8.12 -0.97
N GLY A 169 19.18 7.27 -0.95
CA GLY A 169 19.32 5.81 -0.86
C GLY A 169 19.65 5.26 0.53
N THR A 170 19.79 6.11 1.56
CA THR A 170 20.00 5.63 2.93
C THR A 170 18.77 4.87 3.43
N SER A 171 18.97 3.79 4.20
CA SER A 171 17.90 3.03 4.84
C SER A 171 16.95 3.95 5.62
N CYS A 172 15.68 3.95 5.24
CA CYS A 172 14.65 4.85 5.79
C CYS A 172 13.27 4.37 5.38
N ASP A 173 12.30 4.44 6.30
CA ASP A 173 10.90 4.06 6.06
C ASP A 173 9.90 5.15 6.48
N SER A 174 10.36 6.41 6.44
CA SER A 174 9.54 7.56 6.84
C SER A 174 8.94 8.25 5.63
N HIS A 175 7.63 8.09 5.44
CA HIS A 175 6.88 8.81 4.42
C HIS A 175 6.65 10.28 4.82
N VAL A 176 6.86 11.16 3.86
CA VAL A 176 6.55 12.58 3.95
C VAL A 176 5.77 13.04 2.72
N ASN A 177 4.97 14.10 2.86
CA ASN A 177 4.44 14.81 1.71
C ASN A 177 5.36 15.98 1.39
N CYS A 178 5.60 16.21 0.10
CA CYS A 178 6.33 17.39 -0.34
C CYS A 178 5.71 18.66 0.25
N ALA A 179 6.55 19.54 0.84
CA ALA A 179 6.11 20.80 1.46
C ALA A 179 5.49 21.77 0.44
N ASN A 180 5.82 21.65 -0.85
CA ASN A 180 5.11 22.35 -1.90
C ASN A 180 3.71 21.79 -2.05
N GLU A 181 2.69 22.50 -1.57
CA GLU A 181 1.28 22.08 -1.61
C GLU A 181 0.76 21.82 -3.03
N ALA A 182 1.32 22.46 -4.05
CA ALA A 182 0.95 22.20 -5.44
C ALA A 182 1.50 20.86 -5.95
N CYS A 183 2.59 20.40 -5.39
CA CYS A 183 3.19 19.09 -5.67
C CYS A 183 2.58 17.99 -4.81
N HIS A 184 2.65 18.14 -3.49
CA HIS A 184 2.11 17.24 -2.46
C HIS A 184 2.47 15.75 -2.66
N LEU A 185 3.60 15.48 -3.34
CA LEU A 185 4.10 14.14 -3.60
C LEU A 185 4.36 13.41 -2.27
N LEU A 186 3.79 12.21 -2.11
CA LEU A 186 4.14 11.30 -1.01
C LEU A 186 5.40 10.54 -1.40
N PHE A 187 6.46 10.58 -0.57
CA PHE A 187 7.72 9.89 -0.83
C PHE A 187 8.46 9.58 0.48
N ILE A 188 9.48 8.73 0.42
CA ILE A 188 10.30 8.38 1.59
C ILE A 188 11.49 9.32 1.67
N GLN A 189 11.69 9.94 2.85
CA GLN A 189 12.76 10.90 3.07
C GLN A 189 13.40 10.73 4.45
N CYS A 190 14.72 10.56 4.50
CA CYS A 190 15.46 10.51 5.76
C CYS A 190 15.62 11.92 6.38
N GLU A 191 15.93 11.99 7.67
CA GLU A 191 16.03 13.26 8.41
C GLU A 191 17.06 14.22 7.78
N SER A 192 18.22 13.71 7.35
CA SER A 192 19.23 14.56 6.69
C SER A 192 18.72 15.19 5.39
N CYS A 193 18.06 14.41 4.53
CA CYS A 193 17.45 14.95 3.31
C CYS A 193 16.28 15.88 3.62
N LYS A 194 15.51 15.61 4.67
CA LYS A 194 14.41 16.45 5.11
C LYS A 194 14.88 17.85 5.55
N GLU A 195 15.98 17.92 6.29
CA GLU A 195 16.60 19.19 6.66
C GLU A 195 17.14 19.94 5.44
N GLN A 196 17.94 19.26 4.58
CA GLN A 196 18.54 19.86 3.39
C GLN A 196 17.50 20.37 2.39
N MET A 197 16.44 19.58 2.16
CA MET A 197 15.42 19.85 1.16
C MET A 197 14.17 20.52 1.72
N GLN A 198 14.15 20.85 3.02
CA GLN A 198 13.01 21.49 3.69
C GLN A 198 11.67 20.73 3.42
N ASN A 199 11.68 19.43 3.55
CA ASN A 199 10.58 18.51 3.23
C ASN A 199 10.13 18.56 1.74
N CYS A 200 10.94 19.06 0.82
CA CYS A 200 10.64 19.09 -0.61
C CYS A 200 11.22 17.88 -1.33
N CYS A 201 10.52 17.43 -2.37
CA CYS A 201 10.97 16.30 -3.21
C CYS A 201 12.04 16.72 -4.23
N SER A 202 12.18 18.02 -4.54
CA SER A 202 13.12 18.56 -5.51
C SER A 202 13.51 20.00 -5.19
N ASP A 203 14.61 20.49 -5.79
CA ASP A 203 15.04 21.88 -5.67
C ASP A 203 13.98 22.85 -6.21
N ALA A 204 13.33 22.53 -7.31
CA ALA A 204 12.23 23.33 -7.84
C ALA A 204 11.06 23.48 -6.84
N CYS A 205 10.73 22.43 -6.09
CA CYS A 205 9.74 22.53 -5.03
C CYS A 205 10.25 23.36 -3.84
N LYS A 206 11.56 23.26 -3.53
CA LYS A 206 12.20 24.04 -2.49
C LYS A 206 12.21 25.55 -2.82
N GLU A 207 12.43 25.92 -4.08
CA GLU A 207 12.33 27.31 -4.54
C GLU A 207 10.89 27.85 -4.39
N ILE A 208 9.89 27.05 -4.75
CA ILE A 208 8.48 27.45 -4.66
C ILE A 208 8.05 27.75 -3.22
N ILE A 209 8.50 26.97 -2.25
CA ILE A 209 8.12 27.24 -0.84
C ILE A 209 8.78 28.49 -0.24
N GLN A 210 9.80 29.06 -0.89
CA GLN A 210 10.39 30.34 -0.49
C GLN A 210 9.57 31.55 -0.95
N LEU A 211 8.66 31.36 -1.91
CA LEU A 211 7.79 32.42 -2.40
C LEU A 211 6.73 32.79 -1.36
N SER A 212 6.21 34.01 -1.44
CA SER A 212 5.08 34.42 -0.61
C SER A 212 3.83 33.55 -0.87
N PHE A 213 2.94 33.49 0.11
CA PHE A 213 1.69 32.73 -0.01
C PHE A 213 0.87 33.15 -1.25
N GLU A 214 0.82 34.46 -1.55
CA GLU A 214 0.09 34.96 -2.71
C GLU A 214 0.74 34.55 -4.05
N GLU A 215 2.06 34.55 -4.13
CA GLU A 215 2.78 34.05 -5.32
C GLU A 215 2.54 32.55 -5.52
N GLN A 216 2.67 31.74 -4.47
CA GLN A 216 2.36 30.31 -4.52
C GLN A 216 0.91 30.05 -4.94
N LYS A 217 -0.05 30.83 -4.46
CA LYS A 217 -1.46 30.77 -4.83
C LYS A 217 -1.68 31.15 -6.30
N ASN A 218 -0.97 32.16 -6.79
CA ASN A 218 -1.05 32.59 -8.18
C ASN A 218 -0.48 31.50 -9.13
N LEU A 219 0.63 30.85 -8.77
CA LEU A 219 1.18 29.73 -9.53
C LEU A 219 0.21 28.54 -9.62
N ARG A 220 -0.64 28.35 -8.61
CA ARG A 220 -1.67 27.29 -8.60
C ARG A 220 -2.92 27.63 -9.42
N LYS A 221 -3.17 28.91 -9.73
CA LYS A 221 -4.33 29.32 -10.53
C LYS A 221 -4.24 28.77 -11.96
N GLY A 222 -5.27 28.07 -12.37
CA GLY A 222 -5.37 27.49 -13.73
C GLY A 222 -4.67 26.13 -13.90
N THR A 223 -3.99 25.60 -12.90
CA THR A 223 -3.48 24.24 -12.93
C THR A 223 -4.57 23.28 -12.42
N HIS A 224 -5.24 22.58 -13.33
CA HIS A 224 -6.12 21.46 -12.97
C HIS A 224 -5.27 20.27 -12.51
N ASN A 225 -5.02 20.19 -11.20
CA ASN A 225 -4.19 19.13 -10.60
C ASN A 225 -4.96 17.86 -10.21
N SER A 226 -6.19 17.70 -10.67
CA SER A 226 -7.06 16.58 -10.23
C SER A 226 -6.46 15.18 -10.42
N ASN A 227 -5.63 14.99 -11.45
CA ASN A 227 -5.00 13.69 -11.75
C ASN A 227 -3.51 13.59 -11.31
N LYS A 228 -2.87 14.70 -10.88
CA LYS A 228 -1.46 14.71 -10.46
C LYS A 228 -1.27 14.54 -8.94
N ILE A 229 -2.32 14.73 -8.16
CA ILE A 229 -2.30 14.73 -6.68
C ILE A 229 -1.96 13.34 -6.09
N PHE A 230 -2.03 12.28 -6.89
CA PHE A 230 -1.82 10.91 -6.43
C PHE A 230 -0.52 10.27 -6.90
N LYS A 231 0.47 11.05 -7.32
CA LYS A 231 1.82 10.52 -7.54
C LYS A 231 2.43 10.18 -6.18
N LYS A 232 2.49 8.90 -5.89
CA LYS A 232 3.03 8.40 -4.63
C LYS A 232 4.34 7.69 -4.90
N GLY A 233 5.47 8.28 -4.52
CA GLY A 233 6.79 7.73 -4.74
C GLY A 233 7.30 7.75 -6.18
N ARG A 234 6.43 8.02 -7.17
CA ARG A 234 6.76 7.96 -8.60
C ARG A 234 6.98 9.34 -9.19
N SER A 235 8.20 9.81 -9.14
CA SER A 235 8.60 11.06 -9.76
C SER A 235 10.02 10.95 -10.30
N ASP A 236 10.26 11.48 -11.50
CA ASP A 236 11.59 11.45 -12.13
C ASP A 236 12.64 12.29 -11.40
N VAL A 237 12.20 13.15 -10.46
CA VAL A 237 13.10 13.91 -9.59
C VAL A 237 13.66 13.08 -8.43
N LEU A 238 13.09 11.90 -8.16
CA LEU A 238 13.54 10.99 -7.12
C LEU A 238 14.56 9.99 -7.69
N LYS A 239 15.75 9.91 -7.10
CA LYS A 239 16.88 9.11 -7.61
C LYS A 239 16.78 7.63 -7.26
N PHE A 240 16.26 7.32 -6.06
CA PHE A 240 16.23 5.96 -5.49
C PHE A 240 14.79 5.50 -5.26
N LYS A 241 13.95 5.68 -6.24
CA LYS A 241 12.58 5.16 -6.24
C LYS A 241 12.60 3.68 -6.65
N ASN A 242 11.95 2.82 -5.89
CA ASN A 242 11.79 1.39 -6.19
C ASN A 242 13.14 0.66 -6.40
N GLN A 243 13.90 0.45 -5.33
CA GLN A 243 14.97 -0.55 -5.27
C GLN A 243 14.50 -1.79 -4.53
#